data_769f8485a986afa34575505bdb1156d2
#
_entry.id   769f8485a986afa34575505bdb1156d2
#
_cell.length_a   1.000
_cell.length_b   1.000
_cell.length_c   1.000
_cell.angle_alpha   90.00
_cell.angle_beta   90.00
_cell.angle_gamma   90.00
#
_symmetry.space_group_name_H-M   'P 1'
#
loop_
_entity.id
_entity.type
_entity.pdbx_description
1 polymer ?
#
loop_
_entity_poly.entity_id
_entity_poly.type
_entity_poly.pdbx_seq_one_letter_code
_entity_poly.pdbx_strand_id
1 'polypeptide(L)'
;MKNTIQLSMFNVAEVQLIYKSKVPASQRRKITSSRDANDLLKENWNHDTLEHSEEFKVLLLNLSNAVLGIIAVSKGGISGTITDVRIILQAALKSNASGIIVCHNHPSGNLNPSESDTKITQKIKEAGNIMDIQLLDHLIINDEDYYSFADNGLL
;
A
#
# COMPACT_ATOMS: atom_id res chain seq x y z
N MET A 1 -24.46 7.26 25.46
CA MET A 1 -24.37 8.73 25.40
C MET A 1 -24.11 9.13 23.96
N LYS A 2 -25.06 9.80 23.32
CA LYS A 2 -24.85 10.39 22.01
C LYS A 2 -23.97 11.63 22.22
N ASN A 3 -22.71 11.59 21.76
CA ASN A 3 -21.91 12.80 21.67
C ASN A 3 -22.58 13.70 20.62
N THR A 4 -23.30 14.68 21.09
CA THR A 4 -23.81 15.75 20.24
C THR A 4 -22.61 16.59 19.85
N ILE A 5 -22.10 16.38 18.64
CA ILE A 5 -21.07 17.25 18.06
C ILE A 5 -21.72 18.62 17.93
N GLN A 6 -21.20 19.57 18.70
CA GLN A 6 -21.63 20.94 18.61
C GLN A 6 -21.14 21.50 17.27
N LEU A 7 -22.02 21.55 16.28
CA LEU A 7 -21.72 22.17 15.00
C LEU A 7 -21.22 23.60 15.26
N SER A 8 -20.00 23.89 14.82
CA SER A 8 -19.42 25.22 14.99
C SER A 8 -20.30 26.26 14.26
N MET A 9 -20.39 27.45 14.82
CA MET A 9 -21.14 28.58 14.23
C MET A 9 -20.65 28.97 12.82
N PHE A 10 -19.60 28.38 12.32
CA PHE A 10 -18.93 28.74 11.06
C PHE A 10 -19.13 27.71 9.92
N ASN A 11 -20.00 26.72 10.10
CA ASN A 11 -20.24 25.66 9.08
C ASN A 11 -18.94 25.03 8.53
N VAL A 12 -17.97 24.79 9.41
CA VAL A 12 -16.70 24.14 9.05
C VAL A 12 -16.80 22.65 9.27
N ALA A 13 -16.35 21.86 8.29
CA ALA A 13 -16.31 20.40 8.42
C ALA A 13 -15.23 19.99 9.43
N GLU A 14 -15.56 19.03 10.29
CA GLU A 14 -14.59 18.36 11.16
C GLU A 14 -13.93 17.21 10.41
N VAL A 15 -12.61 17.11 10.50
CA VAL A 15 -11.85 15.99 9.95
C VAL A 15 -11.47 15.06 11.08
N GLN A 16 -11.89 13.80 10.99
CA GLN A 16 -11.50 12.75 11.92
C GLN A 16 -10.56 11.76 11.25
N LEU A 17 -9.44 11.50 11.91
CA LEU A 17 -8.47 10.52 11.46
C LEU A 17 -8.58 9.27 12.34
N ILE A 18 -9.00 8.14 11.76
CA ILE A 18 -9.24 6.90 12.50
C ILE A 18 -8.40 5.76 11.93
N TYR A 19 -7.53 5.19 12.78
CA TYR A 19 -6.88 3.91 12.54
C TYR A 19 -7.29 2.93 13.66
N LYS A 20 -7.85 1.79 13.27
CA LYS A 20 -8.25 0.73 14.21
C LYS A 20 -7.35 -0.48 14.01
N SER A 21 -6.39 -0.66 14.90
CA SER A 21 -5.62 -1.90 14.93
C SER A 21 -6.49 -3.03 15.47
N LYS A 22 -6.72 -4.05 14.63
CA LYS A 22 -7.47 -5.26 15.01
C LYS A 22 -6.54 -6.40 15.42
N VAL A 23 -5.24 -6.26 15.21
CA VAL A 23 -4.24 -7.30 15.48
C VAL A 23 -3.32 -6.82 16.61
N PRO A 24 -3.25 -7.54 17.73
CA PRO A 24 -2.31 -7.24 18.80
C PRO A 24 -0.87 -7.21 18.29
N ALA A 25 -0.04 -6.33 18.86
CA ALA A 25 1.35 -6.17 18.44
C ALA A 25 2.16 -7.47 18.41
N SER A 26 1.90 -8.37 19.39
CA SER A 26 2.55 -9.68 19.49
C SER A 26 2.17 -10.66 18.39
N GLN A 27 1.07 -10.43 17.69
CA GLN A 27 0.54 -11.30 16.63
C GLN A 27 0.77 -10.73 15.23
N ARG A 28 1.37 -9.54 15.11
CA ARG A 28 1.63 -8.94 13.80
C ARG A 28 2.71 -9.73 13.06
N ARG A 29 2.43 -10.04 11.81
CA ARG A 29 3.43 -10.65 10.92
C ARG A 29 4.56 -9.67 10.68
N LYS A 30 5.79 -10.18 10.59
CA LYS A 30 6.97 -9.41 10.18
C LYS A 30 7.31 -9.71 8.75
N ILE A 31 7.72 -8.69 8.03
CA ILE A 31 8.23 -8.80 6.66
C ILE A 31 9.76 -8.73 6.74
N THR A 32 10.41 -9.80 6.33
CA THR A 32 11.88 -9.90 6.32
C THR A 32 12.44 -10.04 4.91
N SER A 33 11.59 -10.30 3.93
CA SER A 33 11.94 -10.49 2.54
C SER A 33 10.81 -10.06 1.61
N SER A 34 11.13 -9.87 0.32
CA SER A 34 10.13 -9.65 -0.73
C SER A 34 9.13 -10.80 -0.82
N ARG A 35 9.58 -12.03 -0.56
CA ARG A 35 8.71 -13.22 -0.54
C ARG A 35 7.68 -13.15 0.56
N ASP A 36 8.06 -12.76 1.79
CA ASP A 36 7.09 -12.60 2.88
C ASP A 36 6.00 -11.58 2.52
N ALA A 37 6.40 -10.48 1.87
CA ALA A 37 5.47 -9.46 1.40
C ALA A 37 4.56 -9.99 0.29
N ASN A 38 5.10 -10.71 -0.69
CA ASN A 38 4.32 -11.33 -1.75
C ASN A 38 3.29 -12.32 -1.20
N ASP A 39 3.70 -13.20 -0.30
CA ASP A 39 2.82 -14.23 0.26
C ASP A 39 1.66 -13.59 1.04
N LEU A 40 1.96 -12.59 1.88
CA LEU A 40 0.93 -11.86 2.61
C LEU A 40 -0.02 -11.10 1.68
N LEU A 41 0.51 -10.47 0.64
CA LEU A 41 -0.29 -9.74 -0.34
C LEU A 41 -1.21 -10.69 -1.12
N LYS A 42 -0.70 -11.83 -1.57
CA LYS A 42 -1.50 -12.84 -2.27
C LYS A 42 -2.61 -13.42 -1.39
N GLU A 43 -2.35 -13.70 -0.11
CA GLU A 43 -3.36 -14.13 0.87
C GLU A 43 -4.52 -13.11 1.00
N ASN A 44 -4.23 -11.83 0.79
CA ASN A 44 -5.19 -10.72 0.90
C ASN A 44 -5.63 -10.16 -0.48
N TRP A 45 -5.38 -10.89 -1.55
CA TRP A 45 -5.82 -10.53 -2.90
C TRP A 45 -7.06 -11.31 -3.29
N ASN A 46 -7.95 -10.68 -4.04
CA ASN A 46 -9.05 -11.41 -4.62
C ASN A 46 -8.56 -12.17 -5.87
N HIS A 47 -8.43 -13.49 -5.76
CA HIS A 47 -7.94 -14.35 -6.83
C HIS A 47 -8.81 -14.29 -8.09
N ASP A 48 -10.12 -14.05 -7.95
CA ASP A 48 -11.03 -13.94 -9.09
C ASP A 48 -10.75 -12.68 -9.95
N THR A 49 -10.08 -11.67 -9.39
CA THR A 49 -9.79 -10.41 -10.10
C THR A 49 -8.31 -10.25 -10.46
N LEU A 50 -7.44 -11.13 -10.00
CA LEU A 50 -5.99 -11.03 -10.17
C LEU A 50 -5.57 -10.98 -11.66
N GLU A 51 -6.22 -11.77 -12.51
CA GLU A 51 -5.99 -11.79 -13.96
C GLU A 51 -7.01 -10.95 -14.75
N HIS A 52 -7.90 -10.23 -14.05
CA HIS A 52 -9.03 -9.55 -14.68
C HIS A 52 -8.91 -8.03 -14.64
N SER A 53 -8.50 -7.46 -13.53
CA SER A 53 -8.35 -6.01 -13.36
C SER A 53 -7.13 -5.67 -12.53
N GLU A 54 -6.47 -4.56 -12.88
CA GLU A 54 -5.32 -4.07 -12.12
C GLU A 54 -5.78 -3.41 -10.81
N GLU A 55 -5.16 -3.81 -9.71
CA GLU A 55 -5.37 -3.23 -8.39
C GLU A 55 -4.02 -2.78 -7.81
N PHE A 56 -4.03 -1.69 -7.08
CA PHE A 56 -2.86 -1.18 -6.37
C PHE A 56 -3.10 -1.22 -4.86
N LYS A 57 -2.23 -1.92 -4.13
CA LYS A 57 -2.32 -2.10 -2.68
C LYS A 57 -1.02 -1.68 -1.99
N VAL A 58 -1.14 -1.36 -0.71
CA VAL A 58 0.00 -0.95 0.12
C VAL A 58 -0.03 -1.70 1.43
N LEU A 59 1.10 -2.32 1.78
CA LEU A 59 1.41 -2.79 3.13
C LEU A 59 2.01 -1.64 3.94
N LEU A 60 1.50 -1.46 5.13
CA LEU A 60 1.93 -0.44 6.10
C LEU A 60 2.72 -1.14 7.20
N LEU A 61 3.97 -0.73 7.42
CA LEU A 61 4.90 -1.38 8.32
C LEU A 61 5.40 -0.40 9.39
N ASN A 62 5.60 -0.89 10.60
CA ASN A 62 6.28 -0.12 11.63
C ASN A 62 7.81 -0.22 11.47
N LEU A 63 8.56 0.45 12.35
CA LEU A 63 10.03 0.49 12.30
C LEU A 63 10.68 -0.90 12.40
N SER A 64 10.03 -1.87 13.02
CA SER A 64 10.51 -3.26 13.10
C SER A 64 9.98 -4.17 11.98
N ASN A 65 9.44 -3.59 10.91
CA ASN A 65 8.83 -4.27 9.78
C ASN A 65 7.65 -5.17 10.15
N ALA A 66 6.99 -4.91 11.27
CA ALA A 66 5.73 -5.56 11.61
C ALA A 66 4.58 -4.89 10.86
N VAL A 67 3.68 -5.70 10.33
CA VAL A 67 2.55 -5.25 9.52
C VAL A 67 1.52 -4.53 10.40
N LEU A 68 1.26 -3.27 10.09
CA LEU A 68 0.22 -2.44 10.72
C LEU A 68 -1.12 -2.60 10.01
N GLY A 69 -1.09 -2.82 8.71
CA GLY A 69 -2.29 -2.99 7.90
C GLY A 69 -1.99 -3.08 6.41
N ILE A 70 -3.04 -3.30 5.66
CA ILE A 70 -3.05 -3.28 4.20
C ILE A 70 -4.17 -2.37 3.73
N ILE A 71 -3.94 -1.62 2.68
CA ILE A 71 -4.95 -0.77 2.04
C ILE A 71 -4.98 -1.00 0.53
N ALA A 72 -6.18 -1.10 -0.03
CA ALA A 72 -6.38 -0.97 -1.47
C ALA A 72 -6.46 0.51 -1.81
N VAL A 73 -5.58 0.98 -2.69
CA VAL A 73 -5.47 2.40 -3.06
C VAL A 73 -6.29 2.70 -4.30
N SER A 74 -6.20 1.83 -5.29
CA SER A 74 -6.93 1.98 -6.54
C SER A 74 -7.23 0.64 -7.18
N LYS A 75 -8.31 0.64 -7.97
CA LYS A 75 -8.71 -0.45 -8.82
C LYS A 75 -9.00 0.14 -10.19
N GLY A 76 -8.27 -0.30 -11.21
CA GLY A 76 -8.34 0.24 -12.55
C GLY A 76 -9.21 -0.60 -13.49
N GLY A 77 -9.31 -0.12 -14.72
CA GLY A 77 -9.89 -0.84 -15.84
C GLY A 77 -8.89 -1.84 -16.47
N ILE A 78 -9.15 -2.20 -17.74
CA ILE A 78 -8.38 -3.21 -18.47
C ILE A 78 -6.93 -2.77 -18.76
N SER A 79 -6.68 -1.46 -18.86
CA SER A 79 -5.40 -0.90 -19.34
C SER A 79 -4.58 -0.16 -18.28
N GLY A 80 -4.86 -0.35 -16.98
CA GLY A 80 -4.10 0.22 -15.90
C GLY A 80 -4.95 0.98 -14.87
N THR A 81 -4.31 1.38 -13.79
CA THR A 81 -4.93 2.14 -12.70
C THR A 81 -4.14 3.40 -12.41
N ILE A 82 -4.85 4.47 -12.05
CA ILE A 82 -4.22 5.71 -11.59
C ILE A 82 -4.02 5.61 -10.08
N THR A 83 -2.78 5.70 -9.65
CA THR A 83 -2.40 5.67 -8.24
C THR A 83 -2.16 7.08 -7.72
N ASP A 84 -2.92 7.48 -6.71
CA ASP A 84 -2.72 8.76 -6.04
C ASP A 84 -1.81 8.59 -4.81
N VAL A 85 -0.59 9.16 -4.90
CA VAL A 85 0.41 9.10 -3.82
C VAL A 85 -0.10 9.72 -2.52
N ARG A 86 -1.01 10.69 -2.60
CA ARG A 86 -1.62 11.31 -1.40
C ARG A 86 -2.41 10.30 -0.59
N ILE A 87 -3.13 9.38 -1.23
CA ILE A 87 -3.88 8.32 -0.54
C ILE A 87 -2.92 7.36 0.17
N ILE A 88 -1.81 7.01 -0.47
CA ILE A 88 -0.76 6.17 0.13
C ILE A 88 -0.22 6.83 1.40
N LEU A 89 0.16 8.11 1.30
CA LEU A 89 0.74 8.84 2.43
C LEU A 89 -0.28 9.11 3.55
N GLN A 90 -1.54 9.38 3.23
CA GLN A 90 -2.61 9.49 4.23
C GLN A 90 -2.73 8.21 5.06
N ALA A 91 -2.73 7.05 4.42
CA ALA A 91 -2.80 5.77 5.10
C ALA A 91 -1.56 5.51 5.96
N ALA A 92 -0.37 5.78 5.42
CA ALA A 92 0.90 5.60 6.12
C ALA A 92 1.02 6.51 7.36
N LEU A 93 0.74 7.79 7.21
CA LEU A 93 0.74 8.76 8.32
C LEU A 93 -0.30 8.38 9.38
N LYS A 94 -1.49 8.00 8.96
CA LYS A 94 -2.59 7.66 9.87
C LYS A 94 -2.31 6.42 10.71
N SER A 95 -1.63 5.43 10.14
CA SER A 95 -1.24 4.20 10.86
C SER A 95 0.08 4.32 11.63
N ASN A 96 0.75 5.48 11.58
CA ASN A 96 2.11 5.68 12.08
C ASN A 96 3.11 4.71 11.46
N ALA A 97 2.97 4.43 10.18
CA ALA A 97 3.91 3.61 9.45
C ALA A 97 5.26 4.32 9.29
N SER A 98 6.34 3.57 9.45
CA SER A 98 7.71 4.00 9.17
C SER A 98 8.23 3.50 7.83
N GLY A 99 7.58 2.46 7.30
CA GLY A 99 7.88 1.87 6.00
C GLY A 99 6.62 1.41 5.29
N ILE A 100 6.70 1.38 3.97
CA ILE A 100 5.63 0.88 3.11
C ILE A 100 6.21 -0.06 2.05
N ILE A 101 5.41 -1.04 1.66
CA ILE A 101 5.63 -1.85 0.47
C ILE A 101 4.40 -1.67 -0.41
N VAL A 102 4.61 -1.24 -1.63
CA VAL A 102 3.53 -1.09 -2.61
C VAL A 102 3.48 -2.28 -3.55
N CYS A 103 2.31 -2.60 -4.05
CA CYS A 103 2.11 -3.74 -4.92
C CYS A 103 0.97 -3.49 -5.89
N HIS A 104 1.15 -3.93 -7.12
CA HIS A 104 0.06 -4.05 -8.09
C HIS A 104 0.16 -5.37 -8.85
N ASN A 105 -0.94 -5.82 -9.40
CA ASN A 105 -0.97 -6.98 -10.26
C ASN A 105 -0.96 -6.56 -11.73
N HIS A 106 -0.36 -7.37 -12.57
CA HIS A 106 -0.49 -7.28 -14.03
C HIS A 106 -1.43 -8.38 -14.52
N PRO A 107 -2.67 -8.06 -14.92
CA PRO A 107 -3.62 -9.05 -15.43
C PRO A 107 -3.14 -9.82 -16.66
N SER A 108 -2.25 -9.21 -17.44
CA SER A 108 -1.61 -9.88 -18.59
C SER A 108 -0.64 -11.00 -18.21
N GLY A 109 -0.26 -11.11 -16.93
CA GLY A 109 0.76 -12.03 -16.43
C GLY A 109 2.21 -11.58 -16.62
N ASN A 110 2.45 -10.50 -17.36
CA ASN A 110 3.81 -9.95 -17.55
C ASN A 110 4.29 -9.25 -16.28
N LEU A 111 5.42 -9.70 -15.73
CA LEU A 111 6.00 -9.14 -14.50
C LEU A 111 7.01 -8.02 -14.74
N ASN A 112 7.35 -7.71 -15.99
CA ASN A 112 8.30 -6.64 -16.29
C ASN A 112 7.70 -5.28 -15.94
N PRO A 113 8.43 -4.44 -15.18
CA PRO A 113 7.99 -3.07 -14.89
C PRO A 113 7.81 -2.25 -16.16
N SER A 114 6.72 -1.50 -16.22
CA SER A 114 6.52 -0.48 -17.24
C SER A 114 7.26 0.80 -16.87
N GLU A 115 7.37 1.72 -17.83
CA GLU A 115 7.88 3.06 -17.56
C GLU A 115 6.99 3.81 -16.54
N SER A 116 5.68 3.59 -16.60
CA SER A 116 4.73 4.15 -15.63
C SER A 116 4.98 3.60 -14.21
N ASP A 117 5.26 2.30 -14.08
CA ASP A 117 5.58 1.69 -12.78
C ASP A 117 6.86 2.28 -12.18
N THR A 118 7.88 2.48 -13.00
CA THR A 118 9.13 3.11 -12.58
C THR A 118 8.90 4.55 -12.12
N LYS A 119 8.12 5.32 -12.86
CA LYS A 119 7.79 6.73 -12.51
C LYS A 119 7.01 6.83 -11.22
N ILE A 120 5.98 6.00 -11.02
CA ILE A 120 5.19 6.03 -9.78
C ILE A 120 6.01 5.57 -8.58
N THR A 121 6.87 4.57 -8.75
CA THR A 121 7.80 4.09 -7.73
C THR A 121 8.70 5.23 -7.24
N GLN A 122 9.33 5.94 -8.17
CA GLN A 122 10.21 7.07 -7.85
C GLN A 122 9.44 8.19 -7.12
N LYS A 123 8.25 8.53 -7.59
CA LYS A 123 7.40 9.55 -6.96
C LYS A 123 7.00 9.17 -5.53
N ILE A 124 6.65 7.92 -5.29
CA ILE A 124 6.31 7.41 -3.95
C ILE A 124 7.54 7.47 -3.04
N LYS A 125 8.70 7.03 -3.53
CA LYS A 125 9.96 7.06 -2.79
C LYS A 125 10.33 8.47 -2.35
N GLU A 126 10.31 9.42 -3.27
CA GLU A 126 10.64 10.83 -2.99
C GLU A 126 9.67 11.45 -1.98
N ALA A 127 8.37 11.26 -2.17
CA ALA A 127 7.36 11.79 -1.27
C ALA A 127 7.43 11.14 0.13
N GLY A 128 7.66 9.83 0.20
CA GLY A 128 7.84 9.11 1.45
C GLY A 128 9.07 9.57 2.22
N ASN A 129 10.18 9.80 1.55
CA ASN A 129 11.41 10.30 2.19
C ASN A 129 11.20 11.64 2.88
N ILE A 130 10.42 12.56 2.29
CA ILE A 130 10.11 13.86 2.91
C ILE A 130 9.33 13.68 4.22
N MET A 131 8.54 12.61 4.33
CA MET A 131 7.67 12.32 5.47
C MET A 131 8.27 11.28 6.44
N ASP A 132 9.56 10.93 6.28
CA ASP A 132 10.24 9.86 7.03
C ASP A 132 9.52 8.49 6.94
N ILE A 133 8.91 8.23 5.78
CA ILE A 133 8.26 6.95 5.44
C ILE A 133 9.04 6.31 4.30
N GLN A 134 9.75 5.23 4.61
CA GLN A 134 10.61 4.57 3.63
C GLN A 134 9.78 3.68 2.69
N LEU A 135 9.96 3.83 1.38
CA LEU A 135 9.52 2.82 0.41
C LEU A 135 10.51 1.66 0.44
N LEU A 136 10.09 0.52 1.01
CA LEU A 136 10.93 -0.65 1.19
C LEU A 136 10.98 -1.54 -0.05
N ASP A 137 9.85 -1.65 -0.75
CA ASP A 137 9.77 -2.39 -2.01
C ASP A 137 8.56 -1.96 -2.85
N HIS A 138 8.60 -2.30 -4.13
CA HIS A 138 7.46 -2.30 -5.04
C HIS A 138 7.39 -3.68 -5.70
N LEU A 139 6.28 -4.37 -5.49
CA LEU A 139 6.04 -5.69 -6.07
C LEU A 139 5.07 -5.61 -7.24
N ILE A 140 5.38 -6.32 -8.31
CA ILE A 140 4.45 -6.64 -9.39
C ILE A 140 4.12 -8.12 -9.26
N ILE A 141 2.85 -8.47 -9.17
CA ILE A 141 2.42 -9.85 -8.96
C ILE A 141 1.54 -10.36 -10.10
N ASN A 142 1.61 -11.65 -10.32
CA ASN A 142 0.63 -12.43 -11.09
C ASN A 142 0.22 -13.67 -10.27
N ASP A 143 -0.52 -14.59 -10.85
CA ASP A 143 -0.98 -15.78 -10.13
C ASP A 143 0.20 -16.70 -9.74
N GLU A 144 1.24 -16.78 -10.55
CA GLU A 144 2.33 -17.74 -10.38
C GLU A 144 3.52 -17.16 -9.61
N ASP A 145 3.93 -15.91 -9.88
CA ASP A 145 5.21 -15.35 -9.43
C ASP A 145 5.08 -13.85 -9.11
N TYR A 146 6.19 -13.21 -8.80
CA TYR A 146 6.27 -11.77 -8.56
C TYR A 146 7.62 -11.20 -8.99
N TYR A 147 7.63 -9.89 -9.21
CA TYR A 147 8.82 -9.08 -9.43
C TYR A 147 8.99 -8.10 -8.27
N SER A 148 10.21 -7.98 -7.73
CA SER A 148 10.57 -7.01 -6.67
C SER A 148 11.52 -5.97 -7.24
N PHE A 149 11.20 -4.70 -7.08
CA PHE A 149 12.08 -3.59 -7.44
C PHE A 149 13.33 -3.56 -6.57
N ALA A 150 13.20 -3.84 -5.27
CA ALA A 150 14.34 -3.86 -4.35
C ALA A 150 15.32 -4.99 -4.70
N ASP A 151 14.83 -6.21 -4.91
CA ASP A 151 15.67 -7.38 -5.26
C ASP A 151 16.42 -7.17 -6.58
N ASN A 152 15.87 -6.37 -7.48
CA ASN A 152 16.46 -6.05 -8.79
C ASN A 152 17.24 -4.72 -8.82
N GLY A 153 17.44 -4.09 -7.67
CA GLY A 153 18.26 -2.88 -7.55
C GLY A 153 17.64 -1.62 -8.18
N LEU A 154 16.32 -1.55 -8.27
CA LEU A 154 15.57 -0.42 -8.83
C LEU A 154 14.99 0.54 -7.79
N LEU A 155 15.34 0.35 -6.51
CA LEU A 155 14.97 1.24 -5.42
C LEU A 155 16.16 2.00 -4.85
#